data_c4023d22e279c6d7cfe31c2385bb613f
#
_entry.id   c4023d22e279c6d7cfe31c2385bb613f
#
_cell.length_a   1.000
_cell.length_b   1.000
_cell.length_c   1.000
_cell.angle_alpha   90.00
_cell.angle_beta   90.00
_cell.angle_gamma   90.00
#
_symmetry.space_group_name_H-M   'P 1'
#
loop_
_entity.id
_entity.type
_entity.pdbx_description
1 polymer ?
#
loop_
_entity_poly.entity_id
_entity_poly.type
_entity_poly.pdbx_seq_one_letter_code
_entity_poly.pdbx_strand_id
1 'polypeptide(L)'
;RFDFPSAAREEAILRGETGCDEMTAKRLVSIGRSLRNLKDVDLEEVPSTRLLVYAAVLIRNGMDPIEACRSALIEALSDDGEITTALMEVALATFGR
;
A
#
# COMPACT_ATOMS: atom_id res chain seq x y z
N ARG A 1 -4.45 -20.42 1.52
CA ARG A 1 -5.24 -19.30 1.08
C ARG A 1 -5.35 -18.23 2.16
N PHE A 2 -5.06 -17.01 1.80
CA PHE A 2 -5.09 -15.90 2.74
C PHE A 2 -6.44 -15.24 2.80
N ASP A 3 -6.88 -14.95 4.02
CA ASP A 3 -8.01 -14.09 4.25
C ASP A 3 -7.49 -12.80 4.85
N PHE A 4 -7.61 -11.71 4.10
CA PHE A 4 -7.19 -10.41 4.59
C PHE A 4 -8.29 -9.82 5.47
N PRO A 5 -7.92 -8.99 6.45
CA PRO A 5 -8.92 -8.27 7.23
C PRO A 5 -9.80 -7.41 6.33
N SER A 6 -10.98 -7.06 6.83
CA SER A 6 -11.83 -6.12 6.12
C SER A 6 -11.12 -4.77 5.99
N ALA A 7 -11.59 -3.94 5.06
CA ALA A 7 -10.99 -2.61 4.87
C ALA A 7 -11.04 -1.81 6.16
N ALA A 8 -12.17 -1.81 6.86
CA ALA A 8 -12.30 -1.05 8.10
C ALA A 8 -11.32 -1.55 9.15
N ARG A 9 -11.13 -2.87 9.23
CA ARG A 9 -10.22 -3.45 10.21
C ARG A 9 -8.77 -3.11 9.87
N GLU A 10 -8.41 -3.16 8.59
CA GLU A 10 -7.05 -2.77 8.20
C GLU A 10 -6.80 -1.31 8.50
N GLU A 11 -7.77 -0.44 8.25
CA GLU A 11 -7.62 0.96 8.58
C GLU A 11 -7.38 1.15 10.07
N ALA A 12 -8.13 0.42 10.89
CA ALA A 12 -7.96 0.50 12.35
C ALA A 12 -6.58 0.02 12.77
N ILE A 13 -6.10 -1.06 12.14
CA ILE A 13 -4.76 -1.58 12.44
C ILE A 13 -3.70 -0.54 12.10
N LEU A 14 -3.80 0.09 10.93
CA LEU A 14 -2.82 1.08 10.52
C LEU A 14 -2.80 2.26 11.48
N ARG A 15 -3.97 2.75 11.84
CA ARG A 15 -4.06 3.89 12.76
C ARG A 15 -3.54 3.52 14.14
N GLY A 16 -3.87 2.31 14.61
CA GLY A 16 -3.43 1.87 15.94
C GLY A 16 -1.94 1.61 16.01
N GLU A 17 -1.36 1.08 14.95
CA GLU A 17 0.06 0.72 14.96
C GLU A 17 0.96 1.91 14.68
N THR A 18 0.52 2.86 13.87
CA THR A 18 1.41 3.91 13.39
C THR A 18 1.01 5.30 13.83
N GLY A 19 -0.23 5.49 14.25
CA GLY A 19 -0.74 6.81 14.58
C GLY A 19 -1.01 7.68 13.36
N CYS A 20 -1.05 7.11 12.16
CA CYS A 20 -1.35 7.89 10.97
C CYS A 20 -2.79 8.37 11.00
N ASP A 21 -3.09 9.39 10.19
CA ASP A 21 -4.43 9.93 10.17
C ASP A 21 -5.37 9.02 9.37
N GLU A 22 -6.66 9.30 9.50
CA GLU A 22 -7.68 8.46 8.88
C GLU A 22 -7.56 8.46 7.35
N MET A 23 -7.28 9.61 6.76
CA MET A 23 -7.17 9.72 5.31
C MET A 23 -6.02 8.86 4.78
N THR A 24 -4.87 8.91 5.45
CA THR A 24 -3.73 8.11 5.07
C THR A 24 -4.05 6.63 5.17
N ALA A 25 -4.69 6.22 6.27
CA ALA A 25 -5.05 4.82 6.46
C ALA A 25 -6.00 4.35 5.35
N LYS A 26 -7.01 5.15 5.02
CA LYS A 26 -7.96 4.79 3.97
C LYS A 26 -7.28 4.64 2.63
N ARG A 27 -6.38 5.56 2.29
CA ARG A 27 -5.71 5.53 1.01
C ARG A 27 -4.78 4.34 0.89
N LEU A 28 -4.03 4.04 1.96
CA LEU A 28 -3.14 2.88 1.93
C LEU A 28 -3.91 1.57 1.81
N VAL A 29 -5.02 1.45 2.54
CA VAL A 29 -5.84 0.25 2.43
C VAL A 29 -6.43 0.13 1.02
N SER A 30 -6.85 1.25 0.44
CA SER A 30 -7.37 1.25 -0.92
C SER A 30 -6.33 0.75 -1.92
N ILE A 31 -5.09 1.24 -1.79
CA ILE A 31 -4.00 0.80 -2.66
C ILE A 31 -3.77 -0.70 -2.46
N GLY A 32 -3.68 -1.15 -1.21
CA GLY A 32 -3.43 -2.55 -0.92
C GLY A 32 -4.49 -3.45 -1.55
N ARG A 33 -5.75 -3.05 -1.43
CA ARG A 33 -6.83 -3.86 -1.99
C ARG A 33 -6.79 -3.86 -3.52
N SER A 34 -6.48 -2.72 -4.12
CA SER A 34 -6.34 -2.65 -5.57
C SER A 34 -5.23 -3.56 -6.07
N LEU A 35 -4.09 -3.55 -5.38
CA LEU A 35 -2.96 -4.39 -5.77
C LEU A 35 -3.27 -5.87 -5.57
N ARG A 36 -4.01 -6.21 -4.52
CA ARG A 36 -4.40 -7.61 -4.28
C ARG A 36 -5.33 -8.13 -5.36
N ASN A 37 -6.05 -7.23 -6.03
CA ASN A 37 -7.02 -7.61 -7.06
C ASN A 37 -6.46 -7.59 -8.46
N LEU A 38 -5.18 -7.27 -8.64
CA LEU A 38 -4.57 -7.33 -9.95
C LEU A 38 -4.42 -8.77 -10.39
N LYS A 39 -4.95 -9.10 -11.56
CA LYS A 39 -4.99 -10.49 -12.04
C LYS A 39 -4.03 -10.77 -13.17
N ASP A 40 -3.69 -9.72 -13.91
CA ASP A 40 -2.84 -9.88 -15.09
C ASP A 40 -1.39 -9.56 -14.80
N VAL A 41 -1.07 -9.29 -13.53
CA VAL A 41 0.29 -8.94 -13.11
C VAL A 41 0.83 -10.06 -12.24
N ASP A 42 2.01 -10.56 -12.59
CA ASP A 42 2.65 -11.63 -11.84
C ASP A 42 3.53 -11.03 -10.76
N LEU A 43 2.98 -10.89 -9.57
CA LEU A 43 3.69 -10.31 -8.44
C LEU A 43 4.40 -11.38 -7.64
N GLU A 44 5.60 -11.05 -7.16
CA GLU A 44 6.34 -11.97 -6.31
C GLU A 44 5.66 -12.15 -4.97
N GLU A 45 4.99 -11.13 -4.49
CA GLU A 45 4.26 -11.18 -3.24
C GLU A 45 2.96 -10.42 -3.38
N VAL A 46 2.03 -10.75 -2.49
CA VAL A 46 0.77 -10.00 -2.37
C VAL A 46 0.94 -8.97 -1.26
N PRO A 47 0.48 -7.72 -1.44
CA PRO A 47 0.64 -6.71 -0.39
C PRO A 47 -0.09 -7.13 0.88
N SER A 48 0.67 -7.28 1.95
CA SER A 48 0.13 -7.67 3.24
C SER A 48 -0.15 -6.44 4.09
N THR A 49 -0.90 -6.64 5.16
CA THR A 49 -1.15 -5.56 6.12
C THR A 49 0.17 -5.01 6.66
N ARG A 50 1.17 -5.87 6.86
CA ARG A 50 2.47 -5.43 7.36
C ARG A 50 3.12 -4.42 6.42
N LEU A 51 3.04 -4.63 5.11
CA LEU A 51 3.60 -3.67 4.16
C LEU A 51 2.87 -2.34 4.23
N LEU A 52 1.56 -2.38 4.42
CA LEU A 52 0.79 -1.15 4.57
C LEU A 52 1.18 -0.41 5.85
N VAL A 53 1.42 -1.14 6.94
CA VAL A 53 1.89 -0.55 8.19
C VAL A 53 3.23 0.14 7.96
N TYR A 54 4.14 -0.52 7.25
CA TYR A 54 5.45 0.06 6.98
C TYR A 54 5.31 1.36 6.18
N ALA A 55 4.47 1.37 5.16
CA ALA A 55 4.24 2.59 4.39
C ALA A 55 3.68 3.71 5.28
N ALA A 56 2.75 3.36 6.17
CA ALA A 56 2.17 4.35 7.08
C ALA A 56 3.22 4.93 8.01
N VAL A 57 4.15 4.10 8.50
CA VAL A 57 5.23 4.57 9.34
C VAL A 57 6.09 5.58 8.59
N LEU A 58 6.43 5.30 7.35
CA LEU A 58 7.25 6.21 6.55
C LEU A 58 6.54 7.54 6.35
N ILE A 59 5.25 7.51 6.05
CA ILE A 59 4.47 8.74 5.86
C ILE A 59 4.40 9.51 7.17
N ARG A 60 4.18 8.81 8.27
CA ARG A 60 4.10 9.42 9.59
C ARG A 60 5.38 10.14 9.96
N ASN A 61 6.51 9.63 9.46
CA ASN A 61 7.83 10.23 9.72
C ASN A 61 8.21 11.29 8.70
N GLY A 62 7.29 11.69 7.84
CA GLY A 62 7.51 12.82 6.94
C GLY A 62 7.82 12.48 5.50
N MET A 63 7.84 11.19 5.15
CA MET A 63 8.10 10.82 3.77
C MET A 63 6.88 11.12 2.91
N ASP A 64 7.12 11.59 1.70
CA ASP A 64 6.06 11.81 0.72
C ASP A 64 5.26 10.51 0.52
N PRO A 65 3.91 10.57 0.50
CA PRO A 65 3.12 9.34 0.38
C PRO A 65 3.45 8.50 -0.84
N ILE A 66 3.74 9.12 -1.98
CA ILE A 66 4.07 8.37 -3.19
C ILE A 66 5.40 7.66 -3.01
N GLU A 67 6.40 8.35 -2.44
CA GLU A 67 7.69 7.73 -2.17
C GLU A 67 7.59 6.62 -1.15
N ALA A 68 6.74 6.80 -0.14
CA ALA A 68 6.52 5.76 0.87
C ALA A 68 5.93 4.51 0.24
N CYS A 69 4.96 4.69 -0.66
CA CYS A 69 4.37 3.55 -1.36
C CYS A 69 5.39 2.85 -2.24
N ARG A 70 6.22 3.62 -2.95
CA ARG A 70 7.24 3.02 -3.79
C ARG A 70 8.21 2.19 -2.96
N SER A 71 8.68 2.74 -1.85
CA SER A 71 9.68 2.05 -1.02
C SER A 71 9.09 0.86 -0.28
N ALA A 72 7.89 1.02 0.30
CA ALA A 72 7.35 0.01 1.19
C ALA A 72 6.55 -1.05 0.47
N LEU A 73 5.86 -0.68 -0.61
CA LEU A 73 4.96 -1.60 -1.29
C LEU A 73 5.52 -2.08 -2.61
N ILE A 74 5.85 -1.14 -3.48
CA ILE A 74 6.05 -1.48 -4.89
C ILE A 74 7.35 -2.23 -5.09
N GLU A 75 8.42 -1.77 -4.47
CA GLU A 75 9.71 -2.45 -4.61
C GLU A 75 9.71 -3.82 -3.94
N ALA A 76 8.86 -4.01 -2.91
CA ALA A 76 8.75 -5.30 -2.25
C ALA A 76 7.96 -6.30 -3.11
N LEU A 77 7.08 -5.81 -3.98
CA LEU A 77 6.21 -6.68 -4.75
C LEU A 77 6.82 -7.13 -6.07
N SER A 78 7.71 -6.33 -6.64
CA SER A 78 8.31 -6.68 -7.93
C SER A 78 9.52 -5.82 -8.18
N ASP A 79 10.49 -6.36 -8.90
CA ASP A 79 11.61 -5.56 -9.41
C ASP A 79 11.55 -5.44 -10.94
N ASP A 80 10.46 -5.87 -11.55
CA ASP A 80 10.22 -5.69 -12.98
C ASP A 80 9.78 -4.25 -13.23
N GLY A 81 10.52 -3.53 -14.10
CA GLY A 81 10.26 -2.12 -14.32
C GLY A 81 8.89 -1.80 -14.88
N GLU A 82 8.34 -2.66 -15.74
CA GLU A 82 7.01 -2.42 -16.30
C GLU A 82 5.94 -2.61 -15.23
N ILE A 83 6.10 -3.66 -14.41
CA ILE A 83 5.16 -3.90 -13.33
C ILE A 83 5.25 -2.77 -12.30
N THR A 84 6.46 -2.35 -11.96
CA THR A 84 6.66 -1.27 -11.01
C THR A 84 5.97 0.02 -11.48
N THR A 85 6.08 0.33 -12.78
CA THR A 85 5.43 1.50 -13.34
C THR A 85 3.91 1.41 -13.21
N ALA A 86 3.34 0.24 -13.50
CA ALA A 86 1.90 0.06 -13.38
C ALA A 86 1.45 0.22 -11.93
N LEU A 87 2.21 -0.32 -10.98
CA LEU A 87 1.88 -0.20 -9.57
C LEU A 87 1.98 1.25 -9.10
N MET A 88 2.97 1.99 -9.61
CA MET A 88 3.09 3.41 -9.29
C MET A 88 1.88 4.20 -9.77
N GLU A 89 1.31 3.82 -10.91
CA GLU A 89 0.12 4.50 -11.41
C GLU A 89 -1.05 4.33 -10.45
N VAL A 90 -1.17 3.15 -9.84
CA VAL A 90 -2.21 2.93 -8.84
C VAL A 90 -2.00 3.86 -7.65
N ALA A 91 -0.77 3.97 -7.17
CA ALA A 91 -0.46 4.84 -6.03
C ALA A 91 -0.73 6.30 -6.38
N LEU A 92 -0.32 6.73 -7.58
CA LEU A 92 -0.54 8.10 -8.00
C LEU A 92 -2.02 8.41 -8.11
N ALA A 93 -2.82 7.47 -8.62
CA ALA A 93 -4.26 7.67 -8.74
C ALA A 93 -4.90 7.85 -7.36
N THR A 94 -4.37 7.18 -6.35
CA THR A 94 -4.93 7.23 -5.01
C THR A 94 -4.48 8.46 -4.23
N PHE A 95 -3.17 8.77 -4.26
CA PHE A 95 -2.62 9.88 -3.49
C PHE A 95 -2.44 11.16 -4.29
N GLY A 96 -2.49 11.08 -5.61
CA GLY A 96 -2.15 12.20 -6.48
C GLY A 96 -3.25 13.23 -6.64
N ARG A 97 -4.33 13.12 -5.86
CA ARG A 97 -5.41 14.09 -5.99
C ARG A 97 -5.87 14.58 -4.66
#